data_64b7959cf7917642f2db285bff8e2157
#
_entry.id   64b7959cf7917642f2db285bff8e2157
#
_cell.length_a   1.000
_cell.length_b   1.000
_cell.length_c   1.000
_cell.angle_alpha   90.00
_cell.angle_beta   90.00
_cell.angle_gamma   90.00
#
_symmetry.space_group_name_H-M   'P 1'
#
loop_
_entity.id
_entity.type
_entity.pdbx_description
1 polymer ?
#
loop_
_entity_poly.entity_id
_entity_poly.type
_entity_poly.pdbx_seq_one_letter_code
_entity_poly.pdbx_strand_id
1 'polypeptide(L)'
;MKRNSSDLLSMLESFFVEYLPNTRGLSTNSVRAYQFAFRLLFQFLLEKKGIPPEKVTFETLSRQTIEDFLSYLENERGCSVKTRNLRRAALMSFSNYAFKHSFSTALPLQNSISKIPKKREPKVLGITCFTKEEIAIILSLPDSATSTGQRDVTLLSVLYASGA
;
A
#
# COMPACT_ATOMS: atom_id res chain seq x y z
N MET A 1 -4.43 32.61 -13.40
CA MET A 1 -5.48 31.61 -13.09
C MET A 1 -5.10 30.93 -11.77
N LYS A 2 -5.87 31.15 -10.69
CA LYS A 2 -5.68 30.41 -9.44
C LYS A 2 -6.08 28.96 -9.70
N ARG A 3 -5.11 28.04 -9.80
CA ARG A 3 -5.34 26.60 -9.85
C ARG A 3 -5.81 26.17 -8.48
N ASN A 4 -7.06 25.74 -8.39
CA ASN A 4 -7.72 25.48 -7.11
C ASN A 4 -7.33 24.10 -6.56
N SER A 5 -7.06 24.04 -5.26
CA SER A 5 -6.98 22.80 -4.47
C SER A 5 -8.26 21.95 -4.62
N SER A 6 -9.39 22.57 -4.93
CA SER A 6 -10.64 21.88 -5.27
C SER A 6 -10.50 20.88 -6.41
N ASP A 7 -9.64 21.14 -7.42
CA ASP A 7 -9.47 20.25 -8.57
C ASP A 7 -8.78 18.93 -8.18
N LEU A 8 -7.76 18.98 -7.32
CA LEU A 8 -7.06 17.77 -6.84
C LEU A 8 -7.97 16.93 -5.93
N LEU A 9 -8.68 17.57 -5.00
CA LEU A 9 -9.56 16.86 -4.06
C LEU A 9 -10.76 16.24 -4.79
N SER A 10 -11.38 16.96 -5.73
CA SER A 10 -12.46 16.42 -6.56
C SER A 10 -12.00 15.25 -7.42
N MET A 11 -10.80 15.32 -8.01
CA MET A 11 -10.23 14.18 -8.74
C MET A 11 -9.92 13.00 -7.84
N LEU A 12 -9.45 13.22 -6.60
CA LEU A 12 -9.25 12.15 -5.63
C LEU A 12 -10.56 11.47 -5.24
N GLU A 13 -11.63 12.24 -5.05
CA GLU A 13 -12.95 11.70 -4.76
C GLU A 13 -13.43 10.79 -5.91
N SER A 14 -13.43 11.27 -7.14
CA SER A 14 -13.81 10.46 -8.31
C SER A 14 -12.90 9.24 -8.49
N PHE A 15 -11.62 9.38 -8.20
CA PHE A 15 -10.67 8.27 -8.25
C PHE A 15 -11.03 7.15 -7.27
N PHE A 16 -11.37 7.49 -6.00
CA PHE A 16 -11.67 6.50 -4.98
C PHE A 16 -13.09 5.95 -5.04
N VAL A 17 -14.08 6.78 -5.42
CA VAL A 17 -15.49 6.41 -5.40
C VAL A 17 -15.88 5.68 -6.69
N GLU A 18 -15.38 6.14 -7.83
CA GLU A 18 -15.82 5.64 -9.14
C GLU A 18 -14.74 4.80 -9.84
N TYR A 19 -13.54 5.37 -10.01
CA TYR A 19 -12.54 4.75 -10.89
C TYR A 19 -11.96 3.46 -10.31
N LEU A 20 -11.52 3.46 -9.06
CA LEU A 20 -10.92 2.26 -8.46
C LEU A 20 -11.91 1.10 -8.33
N PRO A 21 -13.13 1.27 -7.79
CA PRO A 21 -14.05 0.16 -7.65
C PRO A 21 -14.69 -0.25 -8.98
N ASN A 22 -15.17 0.70 -9.78
CA ASN A 22 -16.01 0.40 -10.94
C ASN A 22 -15.18 0.15 -12.21
N THR A 23 -14.21 1.03 -12.51
CA THR A 23 -13.41 0.92 -13.75
C THR A 23 -12.26 -0.06 -13.59
N ARG A 24 -11.59 -0.07 -12.43
CA ARG A 24 -10.47 -0.97 -12.15
C ARG A 24 -10.88 -2.27 -11.47
N GLY A 25 -12.10 -2.39 -10.96
CA GLY A 25 -12.60 -3.58 -10.29
C GLY A 25 -11.81 -3.96 -9.02
N LEU A 26 -11.21 -2.97 -8.34
CA LEU A 26 -10.41 -3.25 -7.15
C LEU A 26 -11.28 -3.64 -5.95
N SER A 27 -10.82 -4.61 -5.17
CA SER A 27 -11.47 -4.97 -3.92
C SER A 27 -11.50 -3.79 -2.94
N THR A 28 -12.50 -3.79 -2.05
CA THR A 28 -12.64 -2.77 -0.98
C THR A 28 -11.36 -2.62 -0.16
N ASN A 29 -10.67 -3.73 0.13
CA ASN A 29 -9.40 -3.69 0.87
C ASN A 29 -8.28 -2.98 0.10
N SER A 30 -8.22 -3.18 -1.22
CA SER A 30 -7.25 -2.49 -2.09
C SER A 30 -7.54 -0.99 -2.15
N VAL A 31 -8.82 -0.60 -2.28
CA VAL A 31 -9.23 0.81 -2.24
C VAL A 31 -8.86 1.46 -0.91
N ARG A 32 -9.16 0.80 0.22
CA ARG A 32 -8.77 1.26 1.57
C ARG A 32 -7.26 1.43 1.72
N ALA A 33 -6.46 0.51 1.17
CA ALA A 33 -5.00 0.61 1.20
C ALA A 33 -4.49 1.85 0.44
N TYR A 34 -5.13 2.21 -0.68
CA TYR A 34 -4.83 3.41 -1.44
C TYR A 34 -5.27 4.68 -0.71
N GLN A 35 -6.49 4.70 -0.17
CA GLN A 35 -6.97 5.82 0.67
C GLN A 35 -6.03 6.07 1.85
N PHE A 36 -5.56 5.01 2.49
CA PHE A 36 -4.59 5.12 3.58
C PHE A 36 -3.27 5.76 3.14
N ALA A 37 -2.80 5.47 1.92
CA ALA A 37 -1.59 6.10 1.38
C ALA A 37 -1.75 7.63 1.26
N PHE A 38 -2.90 8.09 0.76
CA PHE A 38 -3.18 9.53 0.63
C PHE A 38 -3.41 10.20 1.99
N ARG A 39 -4.08 9.52 2.93
CA ARG A 39 -4.20 10.02 4.30
C ARG A 39 -2.84 10.28 4.92
N LEU A 40 -1.89 9.35 4.78
CA LEU A 40 -0.53 9.53 5.27
C LEU A 40 0.22 10.66 4.56
N LEU A 41 0.01 10.84 3.25
CA LEU A 41 0.59 11.93 2.50
C LEU A 41 0.08 13.29 3.00
N PHE A 42 -1.23 13.45 3.18
CA PHE A 42 -1.82 14.69 3.70
C PHE A 42 -1.37 14.97 5.13
N GLN A 43 -1.28 13.95 5.97
CA GLN A 43 -0.72 14.07 7.31
C GLN A 43 0.73 14.56 7.28
N PHE A 44 1.58 13.95 6.46
CA PHE A 44 2.96 14.39 6.25
C PHE A 44 3.06 15.84 5.76
N LEU A 45 2.23 16.22 4.78
CA LEU A 45 2.22 17.60 4.26
C LEU A 45 1.85 18.62 5.34
N LEU A 46 0.87 18.29 6.17
CA LEU A 46 0.45 19.15 7.28
C LEU A 46 1.55 19.23 8.36
N GLU A 47 2.04 18.09 8.84
CA GLU A 47 2.96 18.04 10.00
C GLU A 47 4.39 18.50 9.66
N LYS A 48 4.90 18.15 8.47
CA LYS A 48 6.29 18.39 8.08
C LYS A 48 6.49 19.57 7.16
N LYS A 49 5.47 19.94 6.39
CA LYS A 49 5.55 21.05 5.42
C LYS A 49 4.62 22.24 5.77
N GLY A 50 3.75 22.09 6.78
CA GLY A 50 2.79 23.13 7.15
C GLY A 50 1.73 23.39 6.08
N ILE A 51 1.49 22.43 5.19
CA ILE A 51 0.53 22.55 4.08
C ILE A 51 -0.75 21.81 4.44
N PRO A 52 -1.83 22.52 4.79
CA PRO A 52 -3.10 21.88 5.12
C PRO A 52 -3.77 21.32 3.84
N PRO A 53 -4.63 20.28 3.97
CA PRO A 53 -5.23 19.55 2.83
C PRO A 53 -5.89 20.45 1.79
N GLU A 54 -6.56 21.51 2.21
CA GLU A 54 -7.26 22.46 1.34
C GLU A 54 -6.31 23.35 0.50
N LYS A 55 -5.02 23.36 0.81
CA LYS A 55 -3.99 24.08 0.04
C LYS A 55 -3.13 23.16 -0.82
N VAL A 56 -3.35 21.85 -0.76
CA VAL A 56 -2.60 20.90 -1.59
C VAL A 56 -3.07 20.99 -3.04
N THR A 57 -2.11 21.14 -3.94
CA THR A 57 -2.32 21.20 -5.40
C THR A 57 -1.40 20.20 -6.11
N PHE A 58 -1.58 19.97 -7.40
CA PHE A 58 -0.66 19.14 -8.19
C PHE A 58 0.79 19.65 -8.16
N GLU A 59 0.99 20.95 -8.01
CA GLU A 59 2.31 21.58 -7.96
C GLU A 59 3.00 21.35 -6.61
N THR A 60 2.25 21.32 -5.51
CA THR A 60 2.80 21.00 -4.18
C THR A 60 3.31 19.56 -4.09
N LEU A 61 2.78 18.67 -4.92
CA LEU A 61 3.22 17.28 -5.06
C LEU A 61 4.44 17.15 -6.00
N SER A 62 5.43 18.01 -5.79
CA SER A 62 6.69 17.97 -6.54
C SER A 62 7.44 16.65 -6.30
N ARG A 63 8.42 16.37 -7.16
CA ARG A 63 9.29 15.20 -7.00
C ARG A 63 9.93 15.16 -5.61
N GLN A 64 10.49 16.29 -5.16
CA GLN A 64 11.13 16.40 -3.86
C GLN A 64 10.15 16.11 -2.72
N THR A 65 8.94 16.66 -2.79
CA THR A 65 7.90 16.43 -1.79
C THR A 65 7.53 14.93 -1.70
N ILE A 66 7.44 14.24 -2.83
CA ILE A 66 7.11 12.80 -2.84
C ILE A 66 8.29 11.96 -2.34
N GLU A 67 9.54 12.30 -2.71
CA GLU A 67 10.75 11.65 -2.20
C GLU A 67 10.87 11.82 -0.68
N ASP A 68 10.65 13.04 -0.15
CA ASP A 68 10.64 13.32 1.28
C ASP A 68 9.55 12.51 2.02
N PHE A 69 8.34 12.43 1.45
CA PHE A 69 7.26 11.61 2.01
C PHE A 69 7.64 10.12 2.07
N LEU A 70 8.21 9.58 0.99
CA LEU A 70 8.61 8.18 0.95
C LEU A 70 9.76 7.88 1.91
N SER A 71 10.68 8.83 2.12
CA SER A 71 11.75 8.76 3.12
C SER A 71 11.21 8.85 4.55
N TYR A 72 10.23 9.72 4.79
CA TYR A 72 9.52 9.82 6.07
C TYR A 72 8.86 8.48 6.45
N LEU A 73 8.23 7.79 5.49
CA LEU A 73 7.63 6.49 5.75
C LEU A 73 8.64 5.44 6.21
N GLU A 74 9.85 5.44 5.62
CA GLU A 74 10.88 4.48 5.99
C GLU A 74 11.58 4.86 7.31
N ASN A 75 12.04 6.11 7.43
CA ASN A 75 12.95 6.52 8.48
C ASN A 75 12.24 6.89 9.79
N GLU A 76 11.07 7.54 9.71
CA GLU A 76 10.35 7.99 10.90
C GLU A 76 9.20 7.04 11.28
N ARG A 77 8.54 6.41 10.29
CA ARG A 77 7.44 5.48 10.56
C ARG A 77 7.86 4.01 10.54
N GLY A 78 9.11 3.70 10.27
CA GLY A 78 9.65 2.33 10.27
C GLY A 78 8.98 1.41 9.23
N CYS A 79 8.44 1.95 8.15
CA CYS A 79 7.77 1.16 7.13
C CYS A 79 8.79 0.33 6.33
N SER A 80 8.44 -0.93 6.05
CA SER A 80 9.24 -1.78 5.16
C SER A 80 9.29 -1.21 3.73
N VAL A 81 10.32 -1.59 2.97
CA VAL A 81 10.46 -1.26 1.54
C VAL A 81 9.22 -1.69 0.74
N LYS A 82 8.62 -2.84 1.07
CA LYS A 82 7.38 -3.32 0.45
C LYS A 82 6.23 -2.33 0.68
N THR A 83 6.05 -1.87 1.92
CA THR A 83 5.02 -0.90 2.29
C THR A 83 5.26 0.45 1.59
N ARG A 84 6.49 0.96 1.62
CA ARG A 84 6.88 2.19 0.90
C ARG A 84 6.55 2.10 -0.59
N ASN A 85 6.89 0.98 -1.24
CA ASN A 85 6.61 0.75 -2.65
C ASN A 85 5.10 0.69 -2.95
N LEU A 86 4.30 0.10 -2.05
CA LEU A 86 2.84 0.09 -2.15
C LEU A 86 2.27 1.52 -2.10
N ARG A 87 2.77 2.38 -1.21
CA ARG A 87 2.34 3.78 -1.13
C ARG A 87 2.71 4.55 -2.41
N ARG A 88 3.94 4.36 -2.92
CA ARG A 88 4.35 4.90 -4.21
C ARG A 88 3.44 4.44 -5.36
N ALA A 89 3.06 3.16 -5.38
CA ALA A 89 2.16 2.62 -6.41
C ALA A 89 0.76 3.26 -6.38
N ALA A 90 0.23 3.55 -5.18
CA ALA A 90 -1.04 4.27 -5.03
C ALA A 90 -0.96 5.68 -5.63
N LEU A 91 0.12 6.42 -5.34
CA LEU A 91 0.35 7.76 -5.91
C LEU A 91 0.53 7.71 -7.43
N MET A 92 1.26 6.73 -7.95
CA MET A 92 1.44 6.52 -9.40
C MET A 92 0.10 6.21 -10.08
N SER A 93 -0.74 5.37 -9.47
CA SER A 93 -2.05 5.02 -10.00
C SER A 93 -2.97 6.26 -10.11
N PHE A 94 -2.99 7.10 -9.06
CA PHE A 94 -3.72 8.35 -9.09
C PHE A 94 -3.15 9.32 -10.14
N SER A 95 -1.83 9.45 -10.20
CA SER A 95 -1.16 10.32 -11.17
C SER A 95 -1.53 9.93 -12.63
N ASN A 96 -1.55 8.63 -12.94
CA ASN A 96 -1.97 8.13 -14.25
C ASN A 96 -3.46 8.43 -14.53
N TYR A 97 -4.32 8.30 -13.52
CA TYR A 97 -5.73 8.65 -13.62
C TYR A 97 -5.90 10.14 -13.89
N ALA A 98 -5.31 10.99 -13.06
CA ALA A 98 -5.40 12.45 -13.19
C ALA A 98 -4.85 12.95 -14.54
N PHE A 99 -3.75 12.38 -15.02
CA PHE A 99 -3.14 12.70 -16.30
C PHE A 99 -4.07 12.41 -17.49
N LYS A 100 -4.83 11.33 -17.43
CA LYS A 100 -5.83 10.99 -18.46
C LYS A 100 -7.03 11.95 -18.48
N HIS A 101 -7.42 12.45 -17.30
CA HIS A 101 -8.58 13.33 -17.18
C HIS A 101 -8.24 14.82 -17.35
N SER A 102 -7.03 15.23 -16.97
CA SER A 102 -6.58 16.62 -17.10
C SER A 102 -5.07 16.69 -17.34
N PHE A 103 -4.67 16.52 -18.58
CA PHE A 103 -3.28 16.46 -19.00
C PHE A 103 -2.44 17.64 -18.46
N SER A 104 -2.88 18.88 -18.74
CA SER A 104 -2.10 20.07 -18.40
C SER A 104 -1.94 20.27 -16.88
N THR A 105 -2.97 19.93 -16.11
CA THR A 105 -2.98 20.10 -14.65
C THR A 105 -2.20 18.99 -13.94
N ALA A 106 -2.29 17.76 -14.41
CA ALA A 106 -1.67 16.60 -13.77
C ALA A 106 -0.23 16.29 -14.26
N LEU A 107 0.21 16.92 -15.36
CA LEU A 107 1.54 16.72 -15.93
C LEU A 107 2.69 16.91 -14.92
N PRO A 108 2.68 17.93 -14.03
CA PRO A 108 3.73 18.08 -13.02
C PRO A 108 3.83 16.88 -12.08
N LEU A 109 2.69 16.37 -11.59
CA LEU A 109 2.63 15.19 -10.72
C LEU A 109 3.11 13.94 -11.47
N GLN A 110 2.67 13.74 -12.71
CA GLN A 110 3.05 12.61 -13.52
C GLN A 110 4.57 12.58 -13.75
N ASN A 111 5.16 13.70 -14.11
CA ASN A 111 6.61 13.83 -14.29
C ASN A 111 7.39 13.64 -12.98
N SER A 112 6.82 14.06 -11.86
CA SER A 112 7.44 13.92 -10.55
C SER A 112 7.53 12.45 -10.14
N ILE A 113 6.42 11.73 -10.15
CA ILE A 113 6.38 10.37 -9.62
C ILE A 113 6.97 9.32 -10.56
N SER A 114 6.89 9.53 -11.89
CA SER A 114 7.48 8.62 -12.87
C SER A 114 9.01 8.50 -12.74
N LYS A 115 9.67 9.56 -12.31
CA LYS A 115 11.12 9.61 -12.08
C LYS A 115 11.58 8.99 -10.77
N ILE A 116 10.66 8.63 -9.85
CA ILE A 116 10.99 8.00 -8.59
C ILE A 116 10.95 6.48 -8.78
N PRO A 117 12.07 5.75 -8.67
CA PRO A 117 12.09 4.31 -8.90
C PRO A 117 11.42 3.55 -7.75
N LYS A 118 10.94 2.35 -8.06
CA LYS A 118 10.60 1.34 -7.04
C LYS A 118 11.92 0.91 -6.37
N LYS A 119 11.96 0.91 -5.03
CA LYS A 119 13.08 0.35 -4.28
C LYS A 119 13.11 -1.17 -4.42
N ARG A 120 14.31 -1.74 -4.58
CA ARG A 120 14.49 -3.19 -4.57
C ARG A 120 14.20 -3.74 -3.18
N GLU A 121 13.31 -4.70 -3.10
CA GLU A 121 13.02 -5.40 -1.86
C GLU A 121 14.17 -6.37 -1.57
N PRO A 122 14.61 -6.49 -0.29
CA PRO A 122 15.56 -7.54 0.06
C PRO A 122 14.93 -8.89 -0.30
N LYS A 123 15.68 -9.74 -0.99
CA LYS A 123 15.23 -11.12 -1.21
C LYS A 123 15.18 -11.78 0.15
N VAL A 124 14.02 -12.26 0.53
CA VAL A 124 13.91 -13.22 1.64
C VAL A 124 14.59 -14.50 1.12
N LEU A 125 15.81 -14.73 1.57
CA LEU A 125 16.55 -15.95 1.26
C LEU A 125 15.93 -17.10 2.08
N GLY A 126 15.18 -17.93 1.38
CA GLY A 126 14.63 -19.17 1.91
C GLY A 126 13.24 -19.01 2.53
N ILE A 127 12.33 -19.84 2.10
CA ILE A 127 11.16 -20.22 2.89
C ILE A 127 11.72 -21.11 3.99
N THR A 128 11.60 -20.69 5.26
CA THR A 128 11.92 -21.55 6.39
C THR A 128 10.86 -22.65 6.42
N CYS A 129 11.18 -23.80 5.90
CA CYS A 129 10.32 -24.98 5.96
C CYS A 129 10.63 -25.73 7.25
N PHE A 130 9.61 -26.28 7.88
CA PHE A 130 9.80 -27.21 8.98
C PHE A 130 10.45 -28.51 8.48
N THR A 131 11.37 -29.05 9.25
CA THR A 131 11.88 -30.40 9.02
C THR A 131 10.79 -31.43 9.32
N LYS A 132 11.02 -32.69 8.89
CA LYS A 132 10.06 -33.76 9.16
C LYS A 132 9.93 -34.03 10.67
N GLU A 133 11.03 -33.88 11.40
CA GLU A 133 11.09 -34.02 12.85
C GLU A 133 10.30 -32.93 13.56
N GLU A 134 10.45 -31.67 13.14
CA GLU A 134 9.68 -30.55 13.68
C GLU A 134 8.18 -30.70 13.39
N ILE A 135 7.82 -31.19 12.21
CA ILE A 135 6.41 -31.48 11.88
C ILE A 135 5.86 -32.59 12.75
N ALA A 136 6.63 -33.67 12.99
CA ALA A 136 6.19 -34.75 13.85
C ALA A 136 5.91 -34.24 15.27
N ILE A 137 6.76 -33.34 15.79
CA ILE A 137 6.55 -32.67 17.08
C ILE A 137 5.27 -31.86 17.06
N ILE A 138 5.07 -31.01 16.05
CA ILE A 138 3.87 -30.15 15.91
C ILE A 138 2.60 -31.00 15.89
N LEU A 139 2.59 -32.12 15.16
CA LEU A 139 1.44 -33.02 15.07
C LEU A 139 1.17 -33.78 16.38
N SER A 140 2.15 -33.92 17.24
CA SER A 140 2.00 -34.58 18.54
C SER A 140 1.57 -33.67 19.70
N LEU A 141 1.61 -32.31 19.49
CA LEU A 141 1.29 -31.35 20.55
C LEU A 141 -0.20 -31.33 20.98
N PRO A 142 -1.20 -31.43 20.07
CA PRO A 142 -2.58 -31.38 20.50
C PRO A 142 -2.97 -32.62 21.27
N ASP A 143 -3.67 -32.44 22.42
CA ASP A 143 -4.18 -33.55 23.25
C ASP A 143 -5.33 -34.27 22.53
N SER A 144 -5.01 -35.42 21.93
CA SER A 144 -5.98 -36.27 21.23
C SER A 144 -7.06 -36.91 22.12
N ALA A 145 -6.95 -36.79 23.46
CA ALA A 145 -8.02 -37.19 24.37
C ALA A 145 -9.18 -36.19 24.42
N THR A 146 -8.95 -34.96 23.94
CA THR A 146 -9.98 -33.90 23.89
C THR A 146 -10.59 -33.76 22.47
N SER A 147 -11.85 -33.37 22.39
CA SER A 147 -12.53 -33.08 21.10
C SER A 147 -11.80 -31.96 20.30
N THR A 148 -11.30 -30.95 20.99
CA THR A 148 -10.54 -29.85 20.37
C THR A 148 -9.22 -30.36 19.83
N GLY A 149 -8.48 -31.17 20.60
CA GLY A 149 -7.21 -31.73 20.15
C GLY A 149 -7.35 -32.69 18.97
N GLN A 150 -8.41 -33.53 18.95
CA GLN A 150 -8.72 -34.37 17.78
C GLN A 150 -8.95 -33.56 16.51
N ARG A 151 -9.73 -32.46 16.62
CA ARG A 151 -9.94 -31.53 15.51
C ARG A 151 -8.62 -30.91 15.04
N ASP A 152 -7.78 -30.46 15.98
CA ASP A 152 -6.54 -29.76 15.65
C ASP A 152 -5.50 -30.71 15.02
N VAL A 153 -5.35 -31.96 15.50
CA VAL A 153 -4.55 -32.99 14.85
C VAL A 153 -5.04 -33.29 13.43
N THR A 154 -6.35 -33.40 13.26
CA THR A 154 -6.95 -33.67 11.94
C THR A 154 -6.66 -32.54 10.96
N LEU A 155 -6.86 -31.28 11.39
CA LEU A 155 -6.58 -30.10 10.54
C LEU A 155 -5.10 -30.03 10.17
N LEU A 156 -4.20 -30.16 11.13
CA LEU A 156 -2.76 -30.12 10.88
C LEU A 156 -2.31 -31.25 9.95
N SER A 157 -2.85 -32.48 10.13
CA SER A 157 -2.55 -33.62 9.27
C SER A 157 -3.01 -33.39 7.83
N VAL A 158 -4.21 -32.83 7.65
CA VAL A 158 -4.74 -32.50 6.31
C VAL A 158 -3.89 -31.41 5.65
N LEU A 159 -3.53 -30.34 6.37
CA LEU A 159 -2.64 -29.28 5.86
C LEU A 159 -1.29 -29.84 5.42
N TYR A 160 -0.70 -30.69 6.24
CA TYR A 160 0.59 -31.34 5.90
C TYR A 160 0.49 -32.27 4.68
N ALA A 161 -0.56 -33.09 4.62
CA ALA A 161 -0.76 -34.03 3.52
C ALA A 161 -1.12 -33.32 2.19
N SER A 162 -1.83 -32.20 2.24
CA SER A 162 -2.21 -31.43 1.05
C SER A 162 -1.10 -30.49 0.55
N GLY A 163 -0.08 -30.22 1.34
CA GLY A 163 0.97 -29.26 1.02
C GLY A 163 0.50 -27.80 1.04
N ALA A 164 -0.59 -27.51 1.75
CA ALA A 164 -1.23 -26.18 1.84
C ALA A 164 -0.52 -25.28 2.87
#